data_854699e1cddf9d1e9431fe35aac66b30
#
_entry.id   854699e1cddf9d1e9431fe35aac66b30
#
_cell.length_a   1.000
_cell.length_b   1.000
_cell.length_c   1.000
_cell.angle_alpha   90.00
_cell.angle_beta   90.00
_cell.angle_gamma   90.00
#
_symmetry.space_group_name_H-M   'P 1'
#
loop_
_entity.id
_entity.type
_entity.pdbx_description
1 polymer ?
#
loop_
_entity_poly.entity_id
_entity_poly.type
_entity_poly.pdbx_seq_one_letter_code
_entity_poly.pdbx_strand_id
1 'polypeptide(L)'
;DIALAENPDLNFVISAGDQVNQAGKPKEEEYAAYLSASALKSLPVATTIGNHDSLNKDYSYHFNNPNPTNLGMTEAGGDYYYTYGPGLFIVLNTNNYNVAEHEQAIKQAVENFPDTKWRIVTIHQDIYGSGLDHSDTDGMILRTQLTPVFDKYDVDVVLQGHDHTYSRTYQLQSDGQ
;
A
#
# COMPACT_ATOMS: atom_id res chain seq x y z
N ASP A 1 -12.60 -13.71 -8.91
CA ASP A 1 -13.61 -13.96 -9.97
C ASP A 1 -14.97 -13.35 -9.65
N ILE A 2 -15.45 -13.38 -8.39
CA ILE A 2 -16.74 -12.77 -8.00
C ILE A 2 -16.75 -11.27 -8.25
N ALA A 3 -15.72 -10.55 -7.82
CA ALA A 3 -15.62 -9.10 -8.01
C ALA A 3 -15.72 -8.67 -9.48
N LEU A 4 -15.10 -9.43 -10.40
CA LEU A 4 -15.20 -9.20 -11.84
C LEU A 4 -16.56 -9.53 -12.41
N ALA A 5 -17.23 -10.56 -11.89
CA ALA A 5 -18.58 -10.91 -12.33
C ALA A 5 -19.59 -9.81 -11.97
N GLU A 6 -19.41 -9.18 -10.81
CA GLU A 6 -20.26 -8.09 -10.34
C GLU A 6 -19.86 -6.72 -10.91
N ASN A 7 -18.57 -6.54 -11.27
CA ASN A 7 -18.00 -5.30 -11.75
C ASN A 7 -17.11 -5.57 -12.97
N PRO A 8 -17.69 -5.81 -14.16
CA PRO A 8 -16.94 -6.20 -15.35
C PRO A 8 -16.00 -5.11 -15.89
N ASP A 9 -16.20 -3.86 -15.46
CA ASP A 9 -15.43 -2.69 -15.90
C ASP A 9 -14.19 -2.40 -15.00
N LEU A 10 -13.82 -3.34 -14.12
CA LEU A 10 -12.60 -3.19 -13.31
C LEU A 10 -11.36 -3.13 -14.21
N ASN A 11 -10.52 -2.13 -13.98
CA ASN A 11 -9.33 -1.87 -14.79
C ASN A 11 -8.03 -2.39 -14.14
N PHE A 12 -7.98 -2.43 -12.82
CA PHE A 12 -6.85 -2.97 -12.05
C PHE A 12 -7.26 -3.32 -10.61
N VAL A 13 -6.38 -3.97 -9.90
CA VAL A 13 -6.55 -4.35 -8.49
C VAL A 13 -5.50 -3.63 -7.65
N ILE A 14 -5.89 -3.14 -6.48
CA ILE A 14 -4.95 -2.68 -5.44
C ILE A 14 -4.94 -3.73 -4.33
N SER A 15 -3.75 -4.18 -3.95
CA SER A 15 -3.55 -5.07 -2.81
C SER A 15 -2.87 -4.30 -1.68
N ALA A 16 -3.46 -4.33 -0.51
CA ALA A 16 -2.96 -3.62 0.67
C ALA A 16 -1.86 -4.40 1.44
N GLY A 17 -1.20 -5.35 0.80
CA GLY A 17 -0.08 -6.10 1.39
C GLY A 17 -0.43 -7.52 1.79
N ASP A 18 0.57 -8.22 2.33
CA ASP A 18 0.49 -9.62 2.74
C ASP A 18 -0.05 -10.54 1.62
N GLN A 19 0.63 -10.52 0.47
CA GLN A 19 0.36 -11.42 -0.64
C GLN A 19 0.66 -12.88 -0.28
N VAL A 20 1.48 -13.09 0.74
CA VAL A 20 1.88 -14.37 1.30
C VAL A 20 1.69 -14.39 2.81
N ASN A 21 1.60 -15.60 3.39
CA ASN A 21 1.36 -15.78 4.81
C ASN A 21 2.64 -16.11 5.61
N GLN A 22 3.63 -16.74 5.01
CA GLN A 22 4.85 -17.13 5.72
C GLN A 22 5.89 -16.00 5.70
N ALA A 23 6.23 -15.51 6.88
CA ALA A 23 7.29 -14.52 7.03
C ALA A 23 8.70 -15.17 7.05
N GLY A 24 9.68 -14.54 6.40
CA GLY A 24 11.10 -14.88 6.54
C GLY A 24 11.56 -16.22 5.95
N LYS A 25 10.76 -16.86 5.09
CA LYS A 25 11.08 -18.11 4.40
C LYS A 25 10.81 -17.97 2.90
N PRO A 26 11.42 -18.81 2.03
CA PRO A 26 11.04 -18.87 0.62
C PRO A 26 9.55 -19.15 0.46
N LYS A 27 8.88 -18.45 -0.45
CA LYS A 27 7.41 -18.38 -0.55
C LYS A 27 6.90 -18.63 -1.96
N GLU A 28 7.68 -19.31 -2.79
CA GLU A 28 7.36 -19.52 -4.21
C GLU A 28 5.98 -20.16 -4.41
N GLU A 29 5.61 -21.14 -3.57
CA GLU A 29 4.31 -21.80 -3.65
C GLU A 29 3.16 -20.84 -3.28
N GLU A 30 3.37 -19.96 -2.31
CA GLU A 30 2.36 -18.97 -1.90
C GLU A 30 2.20 -17.87 -2.97
N TYR A 31 3.29 -17.36 -3.54
CA TYR A 31 3.22 -16.42 -4.66
C TYR A 31 2.60 -17.06 -5.90
N ALA A 32 2.94 -18.31 -6.19
CA ALA A 32 2.29 -19.06 -7.28
C ALA A 32 0.79 -19.21 -7.05
N ALA A 33 0.37 -19.47 -5.82
CA ALA A 33 -1.05 -19.55 -5.45
C ALA A 33 -1.75 -18.19 -5.59
N TYR A 34 -1.14 -17.11 -5.09
CA TYR A 34 -1.65 -15.75 -5.23
C TYR A 34 -1.85 -15.35 -6.70
N LEU A 35 -0.84 -15.58 -7.52
CA LEU A 35 -0.85 -15.22 -8.95
C LEU A 35 -1.67 -16.20 -9.81
N SER A 36 -2.13 -17.32 -9.26
CA SER A 36 -2.94 -18.32 -9.99
C SER A 36 -4.38 -17.87 -10.29
N ALA A 37 -4.86 -16.82 -9.60
CA ALA A 37 -6.20 -16.31 -9.82
C ALA A 37 -6.39 -15.90 -11.29
N SER A 38 -7.46 -16.41 -11.92
CA SER A 38 -7.70 -16.20 -13.36
C SER A 38 -7.83 -14.73 -13.73
N ALA A 39 -8.37 -13.92 -12.83
CA ALA A 39 -8.48 -12.47 -12.97
C ALA A 39 -7.13 -11.78 -13.15
N LEU A 40 -6.09 -12.20 -12.42
CA LEU A 40 -4.76 -11.60 -12.47
C LEU A 40 -3.98 -11.91 -13.75
N LYS A 41 -4.52 -12.78 -14.61
CA LYS A 41 -3.94 -12.99 -15.95
C LYS A 41 -4.20 -11.82 -16.91
N SER A 42 -5.19 -11.00 -16.64
CA SER A 42 -5.63 -9.89 -17.49
C SER A 42 -5.77 -8.55 -16.78
N LEU A 43 -5.84 -8.55 -15.45
CA LEU A 43 -5.89 -7.33 -14.65
C LEU A 43 -4.53 -7.03 -14.01
N PRO A 44 -3.97 -5.83 -14.24
CA PRO A 44 -2.82 -5.37 -13.47
C PRO A 44 -3.13 -5.35 -11.98
N VAL A 45 -2.14 -5.65 -11.15
CA VAL A 45 -2.24 -5.52 -9.70
C VAL A 45 -1.16 -4.56 -9.19
N ALA A 46 -1.58 -3.55 -8.45
CA ALA A 46 -0.70 -2.68 -7.68
C ALA A 46 -0.57 -3.24 -6.27
N THR A 47 0.59 -3.73 -5.91
CA THR A 47 0.83 -4.42 -4.65
C THR A 47 1.53 -3.53 -3.64
N THR A 48 1.20 -3.71 -2.36
CA THR A 48 1.88 -3.07 -1.23
C THR A 48 2.68 -4.14 -0.49
N ILE A 49 3.84 -3.79 0.04
CA ILE A 49 4.66 -4.72 0.83
C ILE A 49 4.04 -4.84 2.22
N GLY A 50 3.52 -6.02 2.57
CA GLY A 50 3.07 -6.35 3.90
C GLY A 50 4.20 -6.82 4.82
N ASN A 51 3.92 -7.00 6.10
CA ASN A 51 4.94 -7.47 7.05
C ASN A 51 5.38 -8.92 6.74
N HIS A 52 4.49 -9.74 6.20
CA HIS A 52 4.84 -11.09 5.73
C HIS A 52 5.68 -11.07 4.45
N ASP A 53 5.58 -10.04 3.61
CA ASP A 53 6.37 -9.88 2.39
C ASP A 53 7.76 -9.28 2.65
N SER A 54 7.94 -8.49 3.72
CA SER A 54 9.03 -7.52 3.87
C SER A 54 10.40 -8.12 4.21
N LEU A 55 10.46 -9.33 4.74
CA LEU A 55 11.64 -9.89 5.42
C LEU A 55 12.67 -10.54 4.48
N ASN A 56 12.42 -10.61 3.20
CA ASN A 56 13.34 -11.13 2.20
C ASN A 56 13.04 -10.54 0.82
N LYS A 57 13.80 -10.96 -0.20
CA LYS A 57 13.71 -10.44 -1.56
C LYS A 57 12.64 -11.08 -2.42
N ASP A 58 11.90 -12.06 -1.94
CA ASP A 58 10.95 -12.84 -2.75
C ASP A 58 9.92 -11.94 -3.44
N TYR A 59 9.36 -10.98 -2.71
CA TYR A 59 8.43 -10.00 -3.28
C TYR A 59 9.02 -9.30 -4.52
N SER A 60 10.25 -8.83 -4.46
CA SER A 60 10.89 -8.10 -5.55
C SER A 60 11.15 -8.95 -6.80
N TYR A 61 11.12 -10.27 -6.68
CA TYR A 61 11.23 -11.18 -7.83
C TYR A 61 9.89 -11.40 -8.55
N HIS A 62 8.77 -11.13 -7.87
CA HIS A 62 7.42 -11.37 -8.40
C HIS A 62 6.74 -10.09 -8.90
N PHE A 63 7.11 -8.92 -8.36
CA PHE A 63 6.45 -7.66 -8.67
C PHE A 63 7.44 -6.62 -9.20
N ASN A 64 7.12 -6.05 -10.37
CA ASN A 64 7.89 -4.99 -11.01
C ASN A 64 7.10 -3.67 -10.88
N ASN A 65 7.30 -2.98 -9.77
CA ASN A 65 6.57 -1.76 -9.46
C ASN A 65 7.01 -0.58 -10.34
N PRO A 66 6.08 0.26 -10.83
CA PRO A 66 6.42 1.44 -11.62
C PRO A 66 7.03 2.55 -10.75
N ASN A 67 7.89 3.38 -11.33
CA ASN A 67 8.55 4.49 -10.65
C ASN A 67 9.04 4.15 -9.22
N PRO A 68 9.81 3.05 -9.06
CA PRO A 68 10.31 2.68 -7.74
C PRO A 68 11.29 3.73 -7.24
N THR A 69 11.23 4.01 -5.96
CA THR A 69 12.18 4.89 -5.27
C THR A 69 13.20 4.07 -4.48
N ASN A 70 14.26 4.74 -4.00
CA ASN A 70 15.17 4.15 -3.01
C ASN A 70 14.81 4.60 -1.58
N LEU A 71 13.54 4.90 -1.35
CA LEU A 71 12.99 5.40 -0.09
C LEU A 71 12.07 4.33 0.53
N GLY A 72 11.97 4.30 1.84
CA GLY A 72 11.17 3.31 2.56
C GLY A 72 11.63 1.86 2.35
N MET A 73 12.93 1.64 2.14
CA MET A 73 13.47 0.34 1.74
C MET A 73 13.46 -0.70 2.85
N THR A 74 13.01 -1.90 2.48
CA THR A 74 13.28 -3.17 3.17
C THR A 74 13.96 -4.14 2.21
N GLU A 75 14.18 -5.39 2.61
CA GLU A 75 14.69 -6.43 1.71
C GLU A 75 13.77 -6.68 0.51
N ALA A 76 12.48 -6.47 0.67
CA ALA A 76 11.46 -6.68 -0.37
C ALA A 76 11.39 -5.53 -1.40
N GLY A 77 11.83 -4.33 -1.04
CA GLY A 77 11.75 -3.14 -1.90
C GLY A 77 11.38 -1.89 -1.11
N GLY A 78 10.99 -0.83 -1.81
CA GLY A 78 10.67 0.47 -1.24
C GLY A 78 9.36 1.07 -1.76
N ASP A 79 9.22 2.36 -1.50
CA ASP A 79 8.07 3.14 -1.93
C ASP A 79 8.05 3.30 -3.45
N TYR A 80 6.85 3.38 -4.02
CA TYR A 80 6.66 3.63 -5.45
C TYR A 80 5.37 4.40 -5.72
N TYR A 81 5.18 4.87 -6.94
CA TYR A 81 3.97 5.59 -7.31
C TYR A 81 3.62 5.44 -8.80
N TYR A 82 2.37 5.66 -9.13
CA TYR A 82 1.87 5.60 -10.51
C TYR A 82 0.64 6.49 -10.68
N THR A 83 0.26 6.73 -11.92
CA THR A 83 -0.99 7.43 -12.24
C THR A 83 -1.94 6.51 -13.00
N TYR A 84 -3.23 6.69 -12.75
CA TYR A 84 -4.29 6.11 -13.56
C TYR A 84 -5.43 7.12 -13.69
N GLY A 85 -5.72 7.54 -14.94
CA GLY A 85 -6.65 8.62 -15.18
C GLY A 85 -6.25 9.90 -14.43
N PRO A 86 -7.16 10.54 -13.69
CA PRO A 86 -6.87 11.74 -12.91
C PRO A 86 -6.25 11.45 -11.53
N GLY A 87 -6.01 10.20 -11.20
CA GLY A 87 -5.50 9.77 -9.88
C GLY A 87 -3.99 9.57 -9.87
N LEU A 88 -3.35 10.04 -8.80
CA LEU A 88 -2.00 9.70 -8.38
C LEU A 88 -2.09 8.67 -7.24
N PHE A 89 -1.47 7.54 -7.43
CA PHE A 89 -1.41 6.45 -6.46
C PHE A 89 0.00 6.36 -5.91
N ILE A 90 0.14 6.43 -4.60
CA ILE A 90 1.42 6.41 -3.90
C ILE A 90 1.39 5.23 -2.93
N VAL A 91 2.34 4.33 -3.05
CA VAL A 91 2.42 3.12 -2.24
C VAL A 91 3.65 3.21 -1.35
N LEU A 92 3.42 3.20 -0.04
CA LEU A 92 4.48 3.33 0.96
C LEU A 92 4.73 1.98 1.63
N ASN A 93 5.99 1.61 1.72
CA ASN A 93 6.43 0.41 2.45
C ASN A 93 6.61 0.75 3.94
N THR A 94 5.51 0.80 4.67
CA THR A 94 5.48 1.17 6.10
C THR A 94 6.08 0.11 7.04
N ASN A 95 6.64 -0.98 6.53
CA ASN A 95 7.55 -1.85 7.29
C ASN A 95 8.90 -1.17 7.58
N ASN A 96 9.25 -0.14 6.82
CA ASN A 96 10.28 0.82 7.17
C ASN A 96 9.63 2.01 7.88
N TYR A 97 10.02 2.29 9.12
CA TYR A 97 9.43 3.35 9.95
C TYR A 97 10.05 4.75 9.73
N ASN A 98 10.89 4.93 8.70
CA ASN A 98 11.49 6.22 8.38
C ASN A 98 10.50 7.14 7.64
N VAL A 99 9.66 7.82 8.39
CA VAL A 99 8.62 8.71 7.85
C VAL A 99 9.19 9.84 7.00
N ALA A 100 10.41 10.30 7.26
CA ALA A 100 11.05 11.31 6.43
C ALA A 100 11.31 10.82 4.99
N GLU A 101 11.62 9.53 4.82
CA GLU A 101 11.74 8.92 3.49
C GLU A 101 10.38 8.82 2.80
N HIS A 102 9.34 8.39 3.53
CA HIS A 102 7.97 8.34 2.98
C HIS A 102 7.45 9.72 2.57
N GLU A 103 7.71 10.74 3.39
CA GLU A 103 7.39 12.13 3.03
C GLU A 103 8.12 12.56 1.74
N GLN A 104 9.39 12.19 1.61
CA GLN A 104 10.15 12.48 0.39
C GLN A 104 9.59 11.74 -0.82
N ALA A 105 9.15 10.50 -0.69
CA ALA A 105 8.50 9.74 -1.77
C ALA A 105 7.17 10.39 -2.21
N ILE A 106 6.34 10.81 -1.25
CA ILE A 106 5.08 11.54 -1.53
C ILE A 106 5.40 12.85 -2.28
N LYS A 107 6.37 13.62 -1.78
CA LYS A 107 6.80 14.86 -2.42
C LYS A 107 7.23 14.63 -3.86
N GLN A 108 8.09 13.64 -4.12
CA GLN A 108 8.53 13.31 -5.48
C GLN A 108 7.36 12.94 -6.39
N ALA A 109 6.41 12.14 -5.89
CA ALA A 109 5.24 11.75 -6.65
C ALA A 109 4.38 12.95 -7.05
N VAL A 110 4.10 13.85 -6.10
CA VAL A 110 3.30 15.06 -6.33
C VAL A 110 4.01 16.04 -7.27
N GLU A 111 5.33 16.20 -7.12
CA GLU A 111 6.13 17.09 -8.01
C GLU A 111 6.21 16.54 -9.44
N ASN A 112 6.26 15.20 -9.61
CA ASN A 112 6.30 14.57 -10.93
C ASN A 112 4.93 14.54 -11.63
N PHE A 113 3.83 14.58 -10.87
CA PHE A 113 2.47 14.53 -11.39
C PHE A 113 1.57 15.61 -10.77
N PRO A 114 1.90 16.91 -10.97
CA PRO A 114 1.22 18.02 -10.30
C PRO A 114 -0.24 18.21 -10.76
N ASP A 115 -0.58 17.75 -11.94
CA ASP A 115 -1.91 17.96 -12.55
C ASP A 115 -2.92 16.88 -12.18
N THR A 116 -2.55 15.92 -11.31
CA THR A 116 -3.49 14.90 -10.85
C THR A 116 -4.52 15.48 -9.88
N LYS A 117 -5.75 15.02 -10.02
CA LYS A 117 -6.90 15.53 -9.26
C LYS A 117 -7.05 14.85 -7.91
N TRP A 118 -6.68 13.58 -7.84
CA TRP A 118 -6.84 12.73 -6.65
C TRP A 118 -5.51 12.14 -6.23
N ARG A 119 -5.25 12.12 -4.93
CA ARG A 119 -4.06 11.52 -4.32
C ARG A 119 -4.48 10.40 -3.39
N ILE A 120 -4.17 9.18 -3.78
CA ILE A 120 -4.52 7.97 -3.07
C ILE A 120 -3.23 7.34 -2.54
N VAL A 121 -3.14 7.17 -1.23
CA VAL A 121 -2.02 6.49 -0.60
C VAL A 121 -2.43 5.07 -0.23
N THR A 122 -1.56 4.10 -0.44
CA THR A 122 -1.73 2.74 0.06
C THR A 122 -0.58 2.40 1.01
N ILE A 123 -0.91 1.91 2.17
CA ILE A 123 0.01 1.42 3.20
C ILE A 123 -0.44 0.02 3.63
N HIS A 124 0.44 -0.74 4.27
CA HIS A 124 0.03 -2.04 4.81
C HIS A 124 -0.53 -1.93 6.21
N GLN A 125 0.25 -1.37 7.15
CA GLN A 125 -0.19 -1.24 8.54
C GLN A 125 -1.43 -0.36 8.68
N ASP A 126 -2.35 -0.79 9.52
CA ASP A 126 -3.58 -0.07 9.79
C ASP A 126 -3.34 1.04 10.82
N ILE A 127 -3.50 2.29 10.40
CA ILE A 127 -3.31 3.45 11.27
C ILE A 127 -4.59 3.89 12.01
N TYR A 128 -5.75 3.35 11.62
CA TYR A 128 -7.04 3.53 12.27
C TYR A 128 -7.77 2.19 12.45
N GLY A 129 -6.98 1.16 12.81
CA GLY A 129 -7.44 -0.20 12.94
C GLY A 129 -8.53 -0.44 13.97
N SER A 130 -9.27 -1.49 13.75
CA SER A 130 -10.32 -1.97 14.64
C SER A 130 -10.19 -3.47 14.99
N GLY A 131 -9.16 -4.14 14.47
CA GLY A 131 -8.86 -5.54 14.76
C GLY A 131 -8.28 -5.76 16.14
N LEU A 132 -8.56 -6.91 16.72
CA LEU A 132 -8.14 -7.22 18.09
C LEU A 132 -6.63 -7.48 18.20
N ASP A 133 -6.00 -8.01 17.15
CA ASP A 133 -4.64 -8.53 17.22
C ASP A 133 -3.60 -7.62 16.56
N HIS A 134 -4.01 -6.60 15.79
CA HIS A 134 -3.12 -5.78 14.97
C HIS A 134 -3.30 -4.26 15.15
N SER A 135 -4.28 -3.82 15.92
CA SER A 135 -4.46 -2.41 16.29
C SER A 135 -3.52 -2.03 17.44
N ASP A 136 -2.23 -2.11 17.17
CA ASP A 136 -1.17 -2.02 18.19
C ASP A 136 -0.37 -0.71 18.14
N THR A 137 0.77 -0.72 18.83
CA THR A 137 1.67 0.43 18.95
C THR A 137 2.17 0.92 17.59
N ASP A 138 2.41 0.04 16.63
CA ASP A 138 2.97 0.37 15.33
C ASP A 138 1.99 1.23 14.52
N GLY A 139 0.72 0.85 14.47
CA GLY A 139 -0.33 1.65 13.84
C GLY A 139 -0.48 3.04 14.50
N MET A 140 -0.40 3.12 15.82
CA MET A 140 -0.46 4.40 16.53
C MET A 140 0.73 5.32 16.24
N ILE A 141 1.94 4.76 16.18
CA ILE A 141 3.15 5.52 15.83
C ILE A 141 3.03 6.05 14.40
N LEU A 142 2.72 5.17 13.45
CA LEU A 142 2.56 5.54 12.04
C LEU A 142 1.45 6.59 11.85
N ARG A 143 0.32 6.44 12.54
CA ARG A 143 -0.75 7.44 12.52
C ARG A 143 -0.24 8.82 12.92
N THR A 144 0.40 8.91 14.08
CA THR A 144 0.90 10.19 14.61
C THR A 144 1.91 10.85 13.66
N GLN A 145 2.68 10.08 12.95
CA GLN A 145 3.75 10.58 12.09
C GLN A 145 3.29 10.83 10.64
N LEU A 146 2.42 9.97 10.08
CA LEU A 146 2.02 10.05 8.67
C LEU A 146 0.82 10.98 8.42
N THR A 147 -0.13 11.08 9.36
CA THR A 147 -1.32 11.90 9.11
C THR A 147 -1.00 13.38 8.87
N PRO A 148 -0.04 14.03 9.57
CA PRO A 148 0.38 15.39 9.22
C PRO A 148 1.02 15.50 7.83
N VAL A 149 1.69 14.44 7.37
CA VAL A 149 2.26 14.39 6.01
C VAL A 149 1.14 14.27 4.98
N PHE A 150 0.14 13.45 5.24
CA PHE A 150 -1.03 13.30 4.36
C PHE A 150 -1.79 14.61 4.20
N ASP A 151 -2.02 15.34 5.28
CA ASP A 151 -2.62 16.68 5.24
C ASP A 151 -1.75 17.66 4.44
N LYS A 152 -0.44 17.67 4.68
CA LYS A 152 0.50 18.57 4.00
C LYS A 152 0.49 18.42 2.48
N TYR A 153 0.26 17.19 1.99
CA TYR A 153 0.25 16.88 0.57
C TYR A 153 -1.15 16.62 0.00
N ASP A 154 -2.20 17.07 0.69
CA ASP A 154 -3.60 16.95 0.27
C ASP A 154 -3.95 15.52 -0.19
N VAL A 155 -3.64 14.51 0.63
CA VAL A 155 -4.02 13.13 0.36
C VAL A 155 -5.52 12.96 0.59
N ASP A 156 -6.24 12.47 -0.42
CA ASP A 156 -7.70 12.32 -0.37
C ASP A 156 -8.15 11.01 0.29
N VAL A 157 -7.41 9.92 0.04
CA VAL A 157 -7.76 8.57 0.51
C VAL A 157 -6.52 7.82 0.94
N VAL A 158 -6.62 7.11 2.06
CA VAL A 158 -5.62 6.14 2.52
C VAL A 158 -6.26 4.76 2.53
N LEU A 159 -5.68 3.83 1.75
CA LEU A 159 -6.04 2.41 1.75
C LEU A 159 -5.05 1.67 2.63
N GLN A 160 -5.56 0.77 3.48
CA GLN A 160 -4.75 0.05 4.45
C GLN A 160 -5.24 -1.40 4.62
N GLY A 161 -4.39 -2.25 5.18
CA GLY A 161 -4.65 -3.67 5.38
C GLY A 161 -4.33 -4.11 6.80
N HIS A 162 -3.62 -5.24 6.95
CA HIS A 162 -3.06 -5.79 8.18
C HIS A 162 -4.08 -6.29 9.21
N ASP A 163 -5.13 -5.55 9.46
CA ASP A 163 -6.06 -5.72 10.58
C ASP A 163 -7.12 -6.82 10.36
N HIS A 164 -7.14 -7.48 9.20
CA HIS A 164 -8.07 -8.55 8.81
C HIS A 164 -9.56 -8.22 9.03
N THR A 165 -9.89 -6.96 9.17
CA THR A 165 -11.25 -6.45 9.34
C THR A 165 -11.52 -5.33 8.35
N TYR A 166 -12.79 -5.18 7.94
CA TYR A 166 -13.19 -4.03 7.15
C TYR A 166 -13.64 -2.91 8.08
N SER A 167 -12.97 -1.78 7.98
CA SER A 167 -13.38 -0.53 8.64
C SER A 167 -13.16 0.65 7.71
N ARG A 168 -13.86 1.72 7.96
CA ARG A 168 -13.61 3.02 7.32
C ARG A 168 -13.92 4.13 8.30
N THR A 169 -13.15 5.21 8.19
CA THR A 169 -13.42 6.44 8.94
C THR A 169 -14.37 7.35 8.16
N TYR A 170 -14.89 8.37 8.83
CA TYR A 170 -15.30 9.59 8.16
C TYR A 170 -14.09 10.32 7.60
N GLN A 171 -14.31 11.41 6.87
CA GLN A 171 -13.21 12.30 6.51
C GLN A 171 -12.59 12.87 7.79
N LEU A 172 -11.28 12.76 7.92
CA LEU A 172 -10.52 13.20 9.09
C LEU A 172 -9.43 14.17 8.66
N GLN A 173 -9.05 15.06 9.59
CA GLN A 173 -7.79 15.79 9.54
C GLN A 173 -6.73 15.08 10.39
N SER A 174 -5.48 15.56 10.33
CA SER A 174 -4.38 14.94 11.07
C SER A 174 -4.55 14.93 12.59
N ASP A 175 -5.38 15.82 13.12
CA ASP A 175 -5.76 15.86 14.54
C ASP A 175 -6.88 14.87 14.91
N GLY A 176 -7.42 14.12 13.93
CA GLY A 176 -8.46 13.11 14.13
C GLY A 176 -9.88 13.67 14.20
N GLN A 177 -10.12 14.92 13.74
CA GLN A 177 -11.44 15.55 13.72
C GLN A 177 -12.01 15.69 12.31
#